data_0f1aa26dc6809c25c496ef5ddc8cc834
#
_entry.id   0f1aa26dc6809c25c496ef5ddc8cc834
#
_cell.length_a   1.000
_cell.length_b   1.000
_cell.length_c   1.000
_cell.angle_alpha   90.00
_cell.angle_beta   90.00
_cell.angle_gamma   90.00
#
_symmetry.space_group_name_H-M   'P 1'
#
loop_
_entity.id
_entity.type
_entity.pdbx_description
1 polymer ?
#
loop_
_entity_poly.entity_id
_entity_poly.type
_entity_poly.pdbx_seq_one_letter_code
_entity_poly.pdbx_strand_id
1 'polypeptide(L)'
;PSVGRFESSTFNPETWVPEYPNPAFEQCDAADAFWAAKQVMSFTDEQLRALVETGEYSDREAAAYVAKVLAERRDRVGRAYLEKVLPLDNFTVRGRRLMFDDLGVRHGTVKERPFAIAWSRFDNQTGQHSAIEGASTFDVPAAAADYYMAEIRQVGDQRRVVKVYVRQTGESFAVAGVDRSW
;
A
#
# COMPACT_ATOMS: atom_id res chain seq x y z
N PRO A 1 -28.81 16.45 10.82
CA PRO A 1 -29.28 15.29 10.06
C PRO A 1 -29.64 14.13 11.01
N SER A 2 -30.70 13.40 10.73
CA SER A 2 -31.19 12.30 11.56
C SER A 2 -30.49 10.96 11.31
N VAL A 3 -29.17 10.97 11.23
CA VAL A 3 -28.36 9.76 10.94
C VAL A 3 -27.78 9.10 12.18
N GLY A 4 -28.24 9.46 13.38
CA GLY A 4 -27.76 8.94 14.65
C GLY A 4 -26.30 9.33 14.92
N ARG A 5 -25.55 8.45 15.62
CA ARG A 5 -24.15 8.67 15.97
C ARG A 5 -23.16 8.18 14.90
N PHE A 6 -23.49 8.35 13.64
CA PHE A 6 -22.58 8.02 12.55
C PHE A 6 -21.59 9.17 12.33
N GLU A 7 -20.46 9.13 13.00
CA GLU A 7 -19.43 10.17 12.97
C GLU A 7 -18.04 9.59 12.72
N SER A 8 -17.13 10.43 12.24
CA SER A 8 -15.73 10.06 12.01
C SER A 8 -14.82 10.40 13.20
N SER A 9 -15.20 11.40 14.01
CA SER A 9 -14.32 11.96 15.07
C SER A 9 -13.88 10.93 16.10
N THR A 10 -14.75 10.02 16.48
CA THR A 10 -14.50 8.94 17.45
C THR A 10 -14.07 7.62 16.79
N PHE A 11 -14.09 7.55 15.46
CA PHE A 11 -13.67 6.34 14.76
C PHE A 11 -12.15 6.20 14.77
N ASN A 12 -11.67 5.16 15.43
CA ASN A 12 -10.26 4.73 15.39
C ASN A 12 -10.18 3.33 14.76
N PRO A 13 -9.62 3.20 13.54
CA PRO A 13 -9.57 1.91 12.86
C PRO A 13 -8.68 0.88 13.55
N GLU A 14 -7.70 1.29 14.37
CA GLU A 14 -6.79 0.39 15.06
C GLU A 14 -7.41 -0.26 16.32
N THR A 15 -8.39 0.41 16.91
CA THR A 15 -9.09 -0.07 18.11
C THR A 15 -10.53 -0.46 17.83
N TRP A 16 -10.97 -0.36 16.57
CA TRP A 16 -12.30 -0.77 16.20
C TRP A 16 -12.47 -2.29 16.31
N VAL A 17 -13.53 -2.71 16.95
CA VAL A 17 -13.87 -4.13 17.14
C VAL A 17 -15.27 -4.35 16.62
N PRO A 18 -15.53 -5.42 15.84
CA PRO A 18 -16.88 -5.77 15.42
C PRO A 18 -17.74 -6.14 16.64
N GLU A 19 -19.03 -5.81 16.57
CA GLU A 19 -19.99 -6.13 17.65
C GLU A 19 -20.09 -7.65 17.88
N TYR A 20 -20.00 -8.42 16.79
CA TYR A 20 -19.96 -9.88 16.84
C TYR A 20 -18.55 -10.38 16.51
N PRO A 21 -18.05 -11.38 17.24
CA PRO A 21 -16.75 -11.98 16.95
C PRO A 21 -16.65 -12.43 15.49
N ASN A 22 -15.54 -12.07 14.84
CA ASN A 22 -15.27 -12.46 13.47
C ASN A 22 -13.80 -12.90 13.37
N PRO A 23 -13.54 -14.21 13.15
CA PRO A 23 -12.18 -14.73 13.10
C PRO A 23 -11.26 -14.06 12.10
N ALA A 24 -11.79 -13.51 11.00
CA ALA A 24 -11.00 -12.78 10.01
C ALA A 24 -10.41 -11.49 10.59
N PHE A 25 -11.11 -10.80 11.50
CA PHE A 25 -10.57 -9.63 12.19
C PHE A 25 -9.62 -10.00 13.34
N GLU A 26 -9.91 -11.12 14.03
CA GLU A 26 -9.07 -11.59 15.14
C GLU A 26 -7.70 -12.12 14.66
N GLN A 27 -7.65 -12.67 13.46
CA GLN A 27 -6.44 -13.23 12.84
C GLN A 27 -5.76 -12.28 11.85
N CYS A 28 -6.28 -11.04 11.69
CA CYS A 28 -5.76 -10.05 10.76
C CYS A 28 -4.32 -9.66 11.15
N ASP A 29 -3.39 -9.89 10.24
CA ASP A 29 -2.01 -9.45 10.39
C ASP A 29 -1.76 -8.09 9.70
N ALA A 30 -0.50 -7.64 9.72
CA ALA A 30 -0.13 -6.36 9.11
C ALA A 30 -0.24 -6.37 7.58
N ALA A 31 -0.04 -7.53 6.94
CA ALA A 31 -0.20 -7.68 5.49
C ALA A 31 -1.66 -7.57 5.08
N ASP A 32 -2.56 -8.22 5.83
CA ASP A 32 -4.01 -8.14 5.63
C ASP A 32 -4.51 -6.70 5.82
N ALA A 33 -4.05 -6.04 6.89
CA ALA A 33 -4.41 -4.65 7.18
C ALA A 33 -3.95 -3.68 6.07
N PHE A 34 -2.73 -3.86 5.56
CA PHE A 34 -2.23 -3.08 4.42
C PHE A 34 -3.04 -3.33 3.15
N TRP A 35 -3.32 -4.61 2.83
CA TRP A 35 -4.15 -4.97 1.68
C TRP A 35 -5.55 -4.37 1.78
N ALA A 36 -6.22 -4.50 2.93
CA ALA A 36 -7.54 -3.94 3.16
C ALA A 36 -7.55 -2.41 3.06
N ALA A 37 -6.54 -1.73 3.64
CA ALA A 37 -6.40 -0.29 3.52
C ALA A 37 -6.26 0.18 2.07
N LYS A 38 -5.52 -0.55 1.22
CA LYS A 38 -5.44 -0.28 -0.22
C LYS A 38 -6.81 -0.34 -0.89
N GLN A 39 -7.62 -1.36 -0.59
CA GLN A 39 -8.96 -1.50 -1.14
C GLN A 39 -9.86 -0.35 -0.70
N VAL A 40 -9.86 -0.03 0.58
CA VAL A 40 -10.64 1.08 1.14
C VAL A 40 -10.23 2.42 0.53
N MET A 41 -8.93 2.68 0.41
CA MET A 41 -8.39 3.91 -0.18
C MET A 41 -8.58 4.02 -1.69
N SER A 42 -8.94 2.94 -2.38
CA SER A 42 -9.23 2.99 -3.82
C SER A 42 -10.56 3.69 -4.15
N PHE A 43 -11.48 3.81 -3.20
CA PHE A 43 -12.74 4.52 -3.40
C PHE A 43 -12.52 6.02 -3.46
N THR A 44 -12.98 6.67 -4.53
CA THR A 44 -12.99 8.12 -4.64
C THR A 44 -14.17 8.73 -3.88
N ASP A 45 -14.13 10.05 -3.64
CA ASP A 45 -15.26 10.77 -3.01
C ASP A 45 -16.53 10.71 -3.86
N GLU A 46 -16.38 10.72 -5.19
CA GLU A 46 -17.51 10.58 -6.13
C GLU A 46 -18.15 9.20 -6.01
N GLN A 47 -17.32 8.14 -5.94
CA GLN A 47 -17.81 6.77 -5.77
C GLN A 47 -18.52 6.58 -4.43
N LEU A 48 -17.99 7.16 -3.34
CA LEU A 48 -18.64 7.11 -2.03
C LEU A 48 -19.97 7.86 -2.04
N ARG A 49 -20.04 9.04 -2.69
CA ARG A 49 -21.32 9.78 -2.85
C ARG A 49 -22.31 8.97 -3.66
N ALA A 50 -21.91 8.44 -4.81
CA ALA A 50 -22.79 7.63 -5.66
C ALA A 50 -23.31 6.39 -4.91
N LEU A 51 -22.46 5.74 -4.10
CA LEU A 51 -22.84 4.60 -3.26
C LEU A 51 -23.90 5.01 -2.22
N VAL A 52 -23.73 6.16 -1.56
CA VAL A 52 -24.71 6.67 -0.57
C VAL A 52 -26.03 7.03 -1.23
N GLU A 53 -26.01 7.59 -2.44
CA GLU A 53 -27.22 7.95 -3.19
C GLU A 53 -28.10 6.72 -3.50
N THR A 54 -27.54 5.52 -3.62
CA THR A 54 -28.32 4.28 -3.79
C THR A 54 -29.20 3.94 -2.57
N GLY A 55 -28.92 4.54 -1.41
CA GLY A 55 -29.73 4.39 -0.20
C GLY A 55 -31.04 5.20 -0.19
N GLU A 56 -31.29 5.98 -1.26
CA GLU A 56 -32.54 6.73 -1.47
C GLU A 56 -32.98 7.55 -0.25
N TYR A 57 -32.04 8.24 0.40
CA TYR A 57 -32.33 9.09 1.57
C TYR A 57 -33.34 10.17 1.22
N SER A 58 -34.41 10.29 2.01
CA SER A 58 -35.40 11.38 1.89
C SER A 58 -34.82 12.75 2.24
N ASP A 59 -33.78 12.79 3.07
CA ASP A 59 -33.06 13.99 3.48
C ASP A 59 -31.69 14.04 2.76
N ARG A 60 -31.55 15.02 1.86
CA ARG A 60 -30.29 15.22 1.10
C ARG A 60 -29.13 15.65 1.98
N GLU A 61 -29.38 16.38 3.07
CA GLU A 61 -28.32 16.77 4.00
C GLU A 61 -27.80 15.55 4.77
N ALA A 62 -28.69 14.62 5.13
CA ALA A 62 -28.31 13.35 5.73
C ALA A 62 -27.43 12.52 4.78
N ALA A 63 -27.80 12.40 3.50
CA ALA A 63 -27.00 11.70 2.50
C ALA A 63 -25.60 12.33 2.34
N ALA A 64 -25.52 13.66 2.22
CA ALA A 64 -24.25 14.37 2.11
C ALA A 64 -23.38 14.18 3.36
N TYR A 65 -23.99 14.20 4.54
CA TYR A 65 -23.29 13.94 5.81
C TYR A 65 -22.71 12.52 5.86
N VAL A 66 -23.50 11.50 5.49
CA VAL A 66 -23.04 10.11 5.47
C VAL A 66 -21.88 9.93 4.51
N ALA A 67 -21.97 10.48 3.28
CA ALA A 67 -20.89 10.43 2.30
C ALA A 67 -19.59 11.07 2.83
N LYS A 68 -19.69 12.24 3.46
CA LYS A 68 -18.58 12.95 4.10
C LYS A 68 -17.94 12.08 5.19
N VAL A 69 -18.74 11.51 6.09
CA VAL A 69 -18.23 10.67 7.19
C VAL A 69 -17.55 9.41 6.67
N LEU A 70 -18.08 8.79 5.61
CA LEU A 70 -17.43 7.64 4.96
C LEU A 70 -16.06 8.01 4.38
N ALA A 71 -15.96 9.14 3.68
CA ALA A 71 -14.67 9.64 3.17
C ALA A 71 -13.67 9.91 4.30
N GLU A 72 -14.09 10.56 5.38
CA GLU A 72 -13.25 10.83 6.54
C GLU A 72 -12.79 9.54 7.24
N ARG A 73 -13.66 8.51 7.35
CA ARG A 73 -13.29 7.20 7.89
C ARG A 73 -12.32 6.46 6.98
N ARG A 74 -12.56 6.47 5.65
CA ARG A 74 -11.61 5.95 4.65
C ARG A 74 -10.23 6.55 4.86
N ASP A 75 -10.13 7.87 4.97
CA ASP A 75 -8.86 8.57 5.13
C ASP A 75 -8.16 8.25 6.46
N ARG A 76 -8.93 7.99 7.53
CA ARG A 76 -8.39 7.50 8.80
C ARG A 76 -7.81 6.09 8.67
N VAL A 77 -8.49 5.19 7.95
CA VAL A 77 -7.97 3.85 7.64
C VAL A 77 -6.66 3.95 6.86
N GLY A 78 -6.61 4.79 5.83
CA GLY A 78 -5.40 5.01 5.04
C GLY A 78 -4.22 5.48 5.90
N ARG A 79 -4.42 6.52 6.71
CA ARG A 79 -3.36 7.00 7.63
C ARG A 79 -2.92 5.94 8.62
N ALA A 80 -3.84 5.22 9.23
CA ALA A 80 -3.52 4.23 10.25
C ALA A 80 -2.67 3.06 9.72
N TYR A 81 -2.90 2.61 8.49
CA TYR A 81 -2.29 1.38 7.99
C TYR A 81 -1.26 1.58 6.87
N LEU A 82 -1.42 2.60 5.99
CA LEU A 82 -0.42 2.86 4.97
C LEU A 82 0.86 3.51 5.55
N GLU A 83 0.75 4.26 6.66
CA GLU A 83 1.90 4.91 7.28
C GLU A 83 2.75 3.98 8.16
N LYS A 84 2.23 2.81 8.54
CA LYS A 84 2.98 1.82 9.35
C LYS A 84 4.11 1.16 8.58
N VAL A 85 3.97 1.06 7.28
CA VAL A 85 4.91 0.43 6.35
C VAL A 85 5.48 1.45 5.38
N LEU A 86 6.39 1.03 4.51
CA LEU A 86 6.74 1.81 3.32
C LEU A 86 5.69 1.49 2.22
N PRO A 87 4.73 2.40 1.94
CA PRO A 87 3.54 2.07 1.17
C PRO A 87 3.77 2.12 -0.35
N LEU A 88 4.90 1.55 -0.80
CA LEU A 88 5.22 1.42 -2.21
C LEU A 88 4.49 0.22 -2.79
N ASP A 89 3.84 0.38 -3.94
CA ASP A 89 3.06 -0.69 -4.57
C ASP A 89 2.99 -0.54 -6.09
N ASN A 90 2.19 -1.40 -6.76
CA ASN A 90 2.03 -1.41 -8.22
C ASN A 90 3.37 -1.52 -8.96
N PHE A 91 4.28 -2.34 -8.43
CA PHE A 91 5.61 -2.53 -8.99
C PHE A 91 5.53 -3.12 -10.40
N THR A 92 6.22 -2.48 -11.33
CA THR A 92 6.36 -2.95 -12.73
C THR A 92 7.78 -2.69 -13.21
N VAL A 93 8.22 -3.41 -14.25
CA VAL A 93 9.49 -3.11 -14.93
C VAL A 93 9.19 -2.72 -16.36
N ARG A 94 9.69 -1.55 -16.79
CA ARG A 94 9.61 -1.08 -18.18
C ARG A 94 11.01 -0.97 -18.76
N GLY A 95 11.29 -1.80 -19.77
CA GLY A 95 12.67 -2.03 -20.20
C GLY A 95 13.48 -2.61 -19.03
N ARG A 96 14.42 -1.83 -18.50
CA ARG A 96 15.18 -2.20 -17.28
C ARG A 96 14.74 -1.42 -16.05
N ARG A 97 13.85 -0.40 -16.18
CA ARG A 97 13.49 0.49 -15.10
C ARG A 97 12.42 -0.11 -14.21
N LEU A 98 12.71 -0.28 -12.92
CA LEU A 98 11.73 -0.61 -11.89
C LEU A 98 10.89 0.64 -11.58
N MET A 99 9.59 0.51 -11.69
CA MET A 99 8.59 1.55 -11.45
C MET A 99 7.68 1.11 -10.30
N PHE A 100 7.16 2.08 -9.56
CA PHE A 100 6.19 1.85 -8.47
C PHE A 100 5.40 3.11 -8.17
N ASP A 101 4.31 2.96 -7.44
CA ASP A 101 3.55 4.05 -6.85
C ASP A 101 3.89 4.18 -5.36
N ASP A 102 4.06 5.40 -4.85
CA ASP A 102 3.98 5.68 -3.41
C ASP A 102 2.52 5.97 -3.06
N LEU A 103 1.84 4.99 -2.46
CA LEU A 103 0.43 5.12 -2.10
C LEU A 103 0.20 6.22 -1.05
N GLY A 104 1.17 6.48 -0.19
CA GLY A 104 1.09 7.58 0.77
C GLY A 104 1.03 8.95 0.09
N VAL A 105 1.86 9.17 -0.94
CA VAL A 105 1.81 10.39 -1.76
C VAL A 105 0.54 10.44 -2.60
N ARG A 106 0.20 9.33 -3.26
CA ARG A 106 -1.00 9.23 -4.09
C ARG A 106 -2.30 9.58 -3.35
N HIS A 107 -2.40 9.18 -2.08
CA HIS A 107 -3.56 9.46 -1.23
C HIS A 107 -3.39 10.69 -0.33
N GLY A 108 -2.30 11.46 -0.49
CA GLY A 108 -2.07 12.70 0.24
C GLY A 108 -1.82 12.51 1.75
N THR A 109 -1.46 11.31 2.20
CA THR A 109 -1.14 11.07 3.61
C THR A 109 0.29 11.47 3.97
N VAL A 110 1.20 11.47 2.98
CA VAL A 110 2.59 11.93 3.14
C VAL A 110 3.00 12.80 1.94
N LYS A 111 4.05 13.60 2.12
CA LYS A 111 4.68 14.35 1.03
C LYS A 111 5.65 13.47 0.26
N GLU A 112 5.99 13.87 -0.98
CA GLU A 112 7.06 13.26 -1.77
C GLU A 112 8.36 13.18 -0.96
N ARG A 113 9.05 12.05 -1.12
CA ARG A 113 10.25 11.70 -0.36
C ARG A 113 11.24 10.93 -1.22
N PRO A 114 12.55 11.09 -0.99
CA PRO A 114 13.55 10.35 -1.72
C PRO A 114 13.64 8.90 -1.23
N PHE A 115 13.94 7.98 -2.17
CA PHE A 115 14.20 6.58 -1.89
C PHE A 115 15.62 6.20 -2.29
N ALA A 116 16.21 5.31 -1.50
CA ALA A 116 17.43 4.61 -1.83
C ALA A 116 17.09 3.18 -2.25
N ILE A 117 17.86 2.63 -3.17
CA ILE A 117 17.73 1.25 -3.64
C ILE A 117 19.09 0.57 -3.63
N ALA A 118 19.10 -0.69 -3.27
CA ALA A 118 20.24 -1.58 -3.39
C ALA A 118 19.81 -2.87 -4.09
N TRP A 119 20.66 -3.39 -4.97
CA TRP A 119 20.36 -4.60 -5.72
C TRP A 119 21.24 -5.75 -5.29
N SER A 120 20.66 -6.95 -5.32
CA SER A 120 21.34 -8.22 -5.12
C SER A 120 20.96 -9.21 -6.22
N ARG A 121 21.85 -10.15 -6.54
CA ARG A 121 21.46 -11.39 -7.21
C ARG A 121 20.70 -12.23 -6.20
N PHE A 122 19.64 -12.88 -6.63
CA PHE A 122 18.81 -13.70 -5.77
C PHE A 122 18.72 -15.13 -6.32
N ASP A 123 18.96 -16.10 -5.47
CA ASP A 123 18.78 -17.51 -5.77
C ASP A 123 17.38 -17.93 -5.27
N ASN A 124 16.48 -18.17 -6.21
CA ASN A 124 15.10 -18.53 -5.90
C ASN A 124 14.93 -19.95 -5.33
N GLN A 125 15.95 -20.81 -5.42
CA GLN A 125 15.91 -22.16 -4.86
C GLN A 125 16.35 -22.18 -3.40
N THR A 126 17.39 -21.41 -3.09
CA THR A 126 17.99 -21.40 -1.75
C THR A 126 17.56 -20.22 -0.89
N GLY A 127 16.97 -19.18 -1.49
CA GLY A 127 16.64 -17.92 -0.82
C GLY A 127 17.87 -17.04 -0.51
N GLN A 128 19.06 -17.45 -0.94
CA GLN A 128 20.27 -16.69 -0.71
C GLN A 128 20.38 -15.50 -1.69
N HIS A 129 21.06 -14.46 -1.25
CA HIS A 129 21.30 -13.29 -2.09
C HIS A 129 22.73 -12.76 -1.90
N SER A 130 23.27 -12.15 -2.96
CA SER A 130 24.59 -11.53 -2.97
C SER A 130 24.50 -10.12 -3.56
N ALA A 131 25.03 -9.13 -2.83
CA ALA A 131 24.99 -7.74 -3.23
C ALA A 131 25.65 -7.50 -4.59
N ILE A 132 25.10 -6.57 -5.36
CA ILE A 132 25.69 -6.05 -6.59
C ILE A 132 26.24 -4.66 -6.27
N GLU A 133 27.55 -4.55 -6.12
CA GLU A 133 28.21 -3.30 -5.75
C GLU A 133 27.93 -2.19 -6.77
N GLY A 134 27.70 -0.97 -6.27
CA GLY A 134 27.47 0.21 -7.09
C GLY A 134 26.08 0.28 -7.75
N ALA A 135 25.23 -0.75 -7.60
CA ALA A 135 23.89 -0.78 -8.16
C ALA A 135 22.90 -0.02 -7.24
N SER A 136 22.83 1.29 -7.42
CA SER A 136 22.02 2.22 -6.60
C SER A 136 20.99 3.01 -7.40
N THR A 137 20.74 2.64 -8.65
CA THR A 137 19.70 3.24 -9.51
C THR A 137 18.49 2.30 -9.59
N PHE A 138 17.34 2.84 -9.99
CA PHE A 138 16.12 2.02 -10.19
C PHE A 138 16.14 1.18 -11.48
N ASP A 139 17.27 1.11 -12.18
CA ASP A 139 17.43 0.22 -13.31
C ASP A 139 17.99 -1.13 -12.87
N VAL A 140 17.40 -2.22 -13.36
CA VAL A 140 17.90 -3.59 -13.10
C VAL A 140 19.36 -3.66 -13.55
N PRO A 141 20.30 -4.08 -12.70
CA PRO A 141 21.73 -4.12 -13.03
C PRO A 141 22.06 -5.00 -14.23
N ALA A 142 23.13 -4.66 -14.95
CA ALA A 142 23.62 -5.46 -16.08
C ALA A 142 24.32 -6.78 -15.67
N ALA A 143 24.42 -7.07 -14.37
CA ALA A 143 24.99 -8.31 -13.87
C ALA A 143 24.12 -9.50 -14.29
N ALA A 144 24.75 -10.62 -14.68
CA ALA A 144 24.00 -11.82 -15.07
C ALA A 144 23.37 -12.48 -13.84
N ALA A 145 22.05 -12.64 -13.86
CA ALA A 145 21.27 -13.39 -12.88
C ALA A 145 19.88 -13.72 -13.46
N ASP A 146 19.29 -14.84 -13.03
CA ASP A 146 17.90 -15.18 -13.38
C ASP A 146 16.90 -14.38 -12.52
N TYR A 147 17.29 -14.06 -11.27
CA TYR A 147 16.51 -13.26 -10.35
C TYR A 147 17.37 -12.18 -9.69
N TYR A 148 16.77 -11.04 -9.50
CA TYR A 148 17.31 -9.91 -8.76
C TYR A 148 16.40 -9.59 -7.59
N MET A 149 16.97 -9.10 -6.50
CA MET A 149 16.24 -8.52 -5.38
C MET A 149 16.62 -7.04 -5.26
N ALA A 150 15.64 -6.17 -5.40
CA ALA A 150 15.77 -4.74 -5.11
C ALA A 150 15.30 -4.47 -3.68
N GLU A 151 16.15 -3.94 -2.85
CA GLU A 151 15.80 -3.48 -1.51
C GLU A 151 15.62 -1.96 -1.53
N ILE A 152 14.41 -1.50 -1.28
CA ILE A 152 14.03 -0.08 -1.35
C ILE A 152 13.75 0.43 0.07
N ARG A 153 14.32 1.58 0.41
CA ARG A 153 14.16 2.28 1.69
C ARG A 153 13.90 3.76 1.46
N GLN A 154 13.14 4.38 2.34
CA GLN A 154 13.12 5.83 2.40
C GLN A 154 14.46 6.35 2.93
N VAL A 155 14.99 7.41 2.32
CA VAL A 155 16.21 8.05 2.84
C VAL A 155 15.96 8.59 4.25
N GLY A 156 16.81 8.18 5.19
CA GLY A 156 16.68 8.53 6.61
C GLY A 156 15.82 7.55 7.45
N ASP A 157 15.17 6.56 6.82
CA ASP A 157 14.47 5.49 7.54
C ASP A 157 15.08 4.13 7.21
N GLN A 158 15.69 3.49 8.19
CA GLN A 158 16.31 2.17 8.03
C GLN A 158 15.38 1.00 8.40
N ARG A 159 14.23 1.27 9.02
CA ARG A 159 13.35 0.24 9.57
C ARG A 159 12.37 -0.30 8.53
N ARG A 160 11.80 0.60 7.71
CA ARG A 160 10.80 0.23 6.72
C ARG A 160 11.44 -0.08 5.39
N VAL A 161 11.29 -1.31 4.95
CA VAL A 161 11.93 -1.86 3.75
C VAL A 161 10.89 -2.52 2.86
N VAL A 162 11.02 -2.32 1.57
CA VAL A 162 10.34 -3.13 0.56
C VAL A 162 11.37 -3.86 -0.27
N LYS A 163 11.24 -5.17 -0.39
CA LYS A 163 12.02 -6.02 -1.27
C LYS A 163 11.20 -6.40 -2.49
N VAL A 164 11.72 -6.13 -3.66
CA VAL A 164 11.07 -6.46 -4.93
C VAL A 164 11.92 -7.48 -5.66
N TYR A 165 11.33 -8.62 -5.94
CA TYR A 165 11.98 -9.69 -6.68
C TYR A 165 11.66 -9.53 -8.16
N VAL A 166 12.69 -9.44 -8.99
CA VAL A 166 12.58 -9.27 -10.43
C VAL A 166 13.17 -10.49 -11.11
N ARG A 167 12.36 -11.16 -11.95
CA ARG A 167 12.82 -12.27 -12.78
C ARG A 167 13.25 -11.76 -14.14
N GLN A 168 14.39 -12.25 -14.63
CA GLN A 168 14.84 -12.08 -16.00
C GLN A 168 14.45 -13.31 -16.85
N THR A 169 13.91 -13.08 -18.04
CA THR A 169 13.64 -14.12 -19.04
C THR A 169 14.07 -13.59 -20.39
N GLY A 170 15.23 -14.06 -20.88
CA GLY A 170 15.87 -13.47 -22.06
C GLY A 170 16.22 -12.00 -21.80
N GLU A 171 15.72 -11.09 -22.64
CA GLU A 171 15.89 -9.64 -22.49
C GLU A 171 14.79 -8.97 -21.68
N SER A 172 13.79 -9.72 -21.24
CA SER A 172 12.62 -9.18 -20.52
C SER A 172 12.77 -9.33 -19.02
N PHE A 173 12.20 -8.35 -18.28
CA PHE A 173 12.15 -8.33 -16.83
C PHE A 173 10.72 -8.23 -16.36
N ALA A 174 10.38 -8.98 -15.32
CA ALA A 174 9.06 -8.94 -14.69
C ALA A 174 9.18 -9.01 -13.17
N VAL A 175 8.29 -8.31 -12.47
CA VAL A 175 8.18 -8.45 -11.01
C VAL A 175 7.62 -9.84 -10.69
N ALA A 176 8.36 -10.62 -9.91
CA ALA A 176 8.00 -11.96 -9.49
C ALA A 176 7.38 -12.00 -8.08
N GLY A 177 7.73 -11.04 -7.23
CA GLY A 177 7.22 -10.97 -5.87
C GLY A 177 7.60 -9.67 -5.17
N VAL A 178 6.90 -9.39 -4.09
CA VAL A 178 7.16 -8.23 -3.21
C VAL A 178 7.04 -8.71 -1.77
N ASP A 179 8.03 -8.34 -0.96
CA ASP A 179 8.05 -8.57 0.48
C ASP A 179 8.23 -7.22 1.19
N ARG A 180 7.67 -7.08 2.40
CA ARG A 180 7.72 -5.84 3.19
C ARG A 180 8.11 -6.15 4.63
N SER A 181 8.85 -5.23 5.24
CA SER A 181 8.96 -5.21 6.70
C SER A 181 7.64 -4.70 7.30
N TRP A 182 7.07 -5.50 8.15
CA TRP A 182 5.82 -5.22 8.86
C TRP A 182 6.07 -4.74 10.29
#